data_2f386f34d5c5afc071b9e8edad40a049
#
_entry.id   2f386f34d5c5afc071b9e8edad40a049
#
_cell.length_a   1.000
_cell.length_b   1.000
_cell.length_c   1.000
_cell.angle_alpha   90.00
_cell.angle_beta   90.00
_cell.angle_gamma   90.00
#
_symmetry.space_group_name_H-M   'P 1'
#
loop_
_entity.id
_entity.type
_entity.pdbx_description
1 polymer ?
#
loop_
_entity_poly.entity_id
_entity_poly.type
_entity_poly.pdbx_seq_one_letter_code
_entity_poly.pdbx_strand_id
1 'polypeptide(L)'
;ELFAAVCERGTLPVEALLEEASRSHQPDPLATLKQLALMALKQLAEHPDTQAMFDVIFHKCEFTAELAAVVEKNDADRAACLSRVQTLLDQAVAAGQLPSDTDTFLATQGLHAYMVGLMHEWVQQPGLYDLAGCAESLLDCWLAGLAVKPPRRR
;
A
#
# COMPACT_ATOMS: atom_id res chain seq x y z
N GLU A 1 4.22 -3.15 -24.84
CA GLU A 1 2.82 -2.63 -25.03
C GLU A 1 1.80 -3.30 -24.12
N LEU A 2 1.69 -4.64 -24.07
CA LEU A 2 0.69 -5.33 -23.25
C LEU A 2 0.88 -5.07 -21.75
N PHE A 3 2.09 -5.15 -21.23
CA PHE A 3 2.42 -4.90 -19.82
C PHE A 3 2.09 -3.46 -19.40
N ALA A 4 2.44 -2.47 -20.21
CA ALA A 4 2.10 -1.07 -19.94
C ALA A 4 0.57 -0.85 -19.87
N ALA A 5 -0.19 -1.47 -20.77
CA ALA A 5 -1.66 -1.39 -20.78
C ALA A 5 -2.28 -2.06 -19.54
N VAL A 6 -1.69 -3.16 -19.05
CA VAL A 6 -2.13 -3.82 -17.81
C VAL A 6 -1.83 -2.95 -16.60
N CYS A 7 -0.65 -2.32 -16.54
CA CYS A 7 -0.29 -1.40 -15.45
C CYS A 7 -1.18 -0.16 -15.40
N GLU A 8 -1.58 0.39 -16.56
CA GLU A 8 -2.49 1.55 -16.63
C GLU A 8 -3.90 1.23 -16.11
N ARG A 9 -4.39 0.01 -16.31
CA ARG A 9 -5.70 -0.43 -15.85
C ARG A 9 -5.75 -0.79 -14.37
N GLY A 10 -4.60 -1.19 -13.80
CA GLY A 10 -4.49 -1.60 -12.40
C GLY A 10 -4.25 -0.46 -11.41
N THR A 11 -4.20 0.80 -11.85
CA THR A 11 -3.95 1.94 -10.96
C THR A 11 -5.07 2.14 -9.93
N LEU A 12 -4.65 2.34 -8.69
CA LEU A 12 -5.58 2.62 -7.58
C LEU A 12 -6.04 4.08 -7.65
N PRO A 13 -7.33 4.40 -7.36
CA PRO A 13 -7.84 5.76 -7.29
C PRO A 13 -7.39 6.47 -6.00
N VAL A 14 -6.09 6.47 -5.73
CA VAL A 14 -5.47 6.99 -4.50
C VAL A 14 -5.76 8.48 -4.33
N GLU A 15 -5.73 9.25 -5.43
CA GLU A 15 -5.96 10.70 -5.41
C GLU A 15 -7.38 11.02 -4.94
N ALA A 16 -8.38 10.31 -5.45
CA ALA A 16 -9.78 10.52 -5.06
C ALA A 16 -10.01 10.26 -3.58
N LEU A 17 -9.37 9.23 -3.01
CA LEU A 17 -9.47 8.93 -1.59
C LEU A 17 -8.75 9.96 -0.71
N LEU A 18 -7.59 10.43 -1.13
CA LEU A 18 -6.87 11.49 -0.42
C LEU A 18 -7.65 12.80 -0.44
N GLU A 19 -8.32 13.13 -1.55
CA GLU A 19 -9.21 14.28 -1.64
C GLU A 19 -10.42 14.13 -0.71
N GLU A 20 -11.03 12.97 -0.66
CA GLU A 20 -12.17 12.71 0.24
C GLU A 20 -11.75 12.81 1.72
N ALA A 21 -10.62 12.23 2.09
CA ALA A 21 -10.04 12.35 3.43
C ALA A 21 -9.73 13.81 3.79
N SER A 22 -9.24 14.61 2.84
CA SER A 22 -8.91 16.03 3.03
C SER A 22 -10.16 16.91 3.23
N ARG A 23 -11.32 16.48 2.75
CA ARG A 23 -12.62 17.18 2.95
C ARG A 23 -13.25 16.89 4.32
N SER A 24 -12.73 15.91 5.05
CA SER A 24 -13.23 15.59 6.39
C SER A 24 -12.95 16.73 7.36
N HIS A 25 -13.95 17.09 8.16
CA HIS A 25 -13.82 18.11 9.20
C HIS A 25 -12.97 17.66 10.40
N GLN A 26 -12.71 16.37 10.53
CA GLN A 26 -11.81 15.79 11.51
C GLN A 26 -10.89 14.80 10.78
N PRO A 27 -9.70 15.25 10.35
CA PRO A 27 -8.76 14.37 9.69
C PRO A 27 -8.29 13.27 10.64
N ASP A 28 -8.52 12.02 10.27
CA ASP A 28 -7.98 10.84 10.95
C ASP A 28 -6.93 10.18 10.05
N PRO A 29 -5.65 10.55 10.21
CA PRO A 29 -4.59 10.04 9.35
C PRO A 29 -4.45 8.52 9.37
N LEU A 30 -4.62 7.86 10.54
CA LEU A 30 -4.53 6.40 10.61
C LEU A 30 -5.73 5.72 9.96
N ALA A 31 -6.94 6.27 10.11
CA ALA A 31 -8.11 5.76 9.41
C ALA A 31 -7.96 5.93 7.88
N THR A 32 -7.44 7.07 7.42
CA THR A 32 -7.15 7.30 6.00
C THR A 32 -6.12 6.30 5.48
N LEU A 33 -5.02 6.07 6.21
CA LEU A 33 -4.01 5.07 5.86
C LEU A 33 -4.61 3.66 5.78
N LYS A 34 -5.43 3.28 6.76
CA LYS A 34 -6.15 2.00 6.76
C LYS A 34 -7.03 1.85 5.52
N GLN A 35 -7.80 2.87 5.17
CA GLN A 35 -8.68 2.83 4.00
C GLN A 35 -7.92 2.67 2.70
N LEU A 36 -6.79 3.38 2.53
CA LEU A 36 -5.93 3.24 1.36
C LEU A 36 -5.37 1.82 1.23
N ALA A 37 -4.85 1.26 2.33
CA ALA A 37 -4.31 -0.09 2.35
C ALA A 37 -5.40 -1.15 2.11
N LEU A 38 -6.57 -0.99 2.72
CA LEU A 38 -7.72 -1.87 2.54
C LEU A 38 -8.19 -1.90 1.09
N MET A 39 -8.28 -0.72 0.47
CA MET A 39 -8.65 -0.60 -0.93
C MET A 39 -7.64 -1.32 -1.85
N ALA A 40 -6.34 -1.18 -1.59
CA ALA A 40 -5.31 -1.86 -2.38
C ALA A 40 -5.45 -3.39 -2.31
N LEU A 41 -5.71 -3.96 -1.13
CA LEU A 41 -5.90 -5.40 -0.97
C LEU A 41 -7.20 -5.89 -1.62
N LYS A 42 -8.29 -5.14 -1.48
CA LYS A 42 -9.57 -5.47 -2.13
C LYS A 42 -9.47 -5.36 -3.65
N GLN A 43 -8.82 -4.31 -4.17
CA GLN A 43 -8.58 -4.14 -5.59
C GLN A 43 -7.81 -5.35 -6.16
N LEU A 44 -6.78 -5.83 -5.47
CA LEU A 44 -6.07 -7.03 -5.86
C LEU A 44 -6.98 -8.26 -5.85
N ALA A 45 -7.76 -8.45 -4.78
CA ALA A 45 -8.58 -9.65 -4.62
C ALA A 45 -9.76 -9.73 -5.59
N GLU A 46 -10.34 -8.59 -5.97
CA GLU A 46 -11.61 -8.50 -6.71
C GLU A 46 -11.42 -8.23 -8.22
N HIS A 47 -10.24 -7.72 -8.64
CA HIS A 47 -10.02 -7.28 -10.02
C HIS A 47 -8.97 -8.13 -10.75
N PRO A 48 -9.38 -8.93 -11.77
CA PRO A 48 -8.45 -9.78 -12.53
C PRO A 48 -7.31 -9.04 -13.20
N ASP A 49 -7.55 -7.81 -13.70
CA ASP A 49 -6.48 -7.00 -14.32
C ASP A 49 -5.40 -6.63 -13.29
N THR A 50 -5.79 -6.31 -12.07
CA THR A 50 -4.85 -6.04 -10.97
C THR A 50 -4.07 -7.29 -10.58
N GLN A 51 -4.74 -8.45 -10.51
CA GLN A 51 -4.08 -9.73 -10.25
C GLN A 51 -3.04 -10.04 -11.32
N ALA A 52 -3.41 -9.89 -12.60
CA ALA A 52 -2.50 -10.14 -13.72
C ALA A 52 -1.28 -9.19 -13.70
N MET A 53 -1.49 -7.92 -13.34
CA MET A 53 -0.40 -6.95 -13.19
C MET A 53 0.59 -7.39 -12.10
N PHE A 54 0.10 -7.75 -10.92
CA PHE A 54 0.98 -8.18 -9.82
C PHE A 54 1.63 -9.54 -10.10
N ASP A 55 0.95 -10.47 -10.76
CA ASP A 55 1.56 -11.74 -11.20
C ASP A 55 2.75 -11.49 -12.14
N VAL A 56 2.63 -10.54 -13.06
CA VAL A 56 3.74 -10.14 -13.94
C VAL A 56 4.86 -9.48 -13.16
N ILE A 57 4.53 -8.53 -12.26
CA ILE A 57 5.53 -7.81 -11.46
C ILE A 57 6.34 -8.78 -10.58
N PHE A 58 5.67 -9.74 -9.95
CA PHE A 58 6.32 -10.63 -8.99
C PHE A 58 7.03 -11.83 -9.63
N HIS A 59 6.55 -12.31 -10.79
CA HIS A 59 7.00 -13.61 -11.30
C HIS A 59 7.55 -13.60 -12.74
N LYS A 60 7.22 -12.59 -13.55
CA LYS A 60 7.47 -12.63 -15.00
C LYS A 60 8.34 -11.48 -15.52
N CYS A 61 8.78 -10.56 -14.67
CA CYS A 61 9.68 -9.48 -15.11
C CYS A 61 11.11 -9.97 -15.23
N GLU A 62 11.49 -10.44 -16.43
CA GLU A 62 12.89 -10.35 -16.85
C GLU A 62 13.18 -8.90 -17.22
N PHE A 63 14.17 -8.29 -16.55
CA PHE A 63 14.59 -6.92 -16.82
C PHE A 63 15.27 -6.82 -18.18
N THR A 64 14.48 -6.61 -19.23
CA THR A 64 14.97 -6.29 -20.55
C THR A 64 15.09 -4.78 -20.73
N ALA A 65 15.97 -4.32 -21.61
CA ALA A 65 16.13 -2.89 -21.92
C ALA A 65 14.81 -2.23 -22.40
N GLU A 66 13.89 -3.01 -22.99
CA GLU A 66 12.58 -2.55 -23.44
C GLU A 66 11.62 -2.25 -22.26
N LEU A 67 11.86 -2.82 -21.09
CA LEU A 67 11.07 -2.61 -19.86
C LEU A 67 11.64 -1.50 -18.98
N ALA A 68 12.81 -0.94 -19.29
CA ALA A 68 13.46 0.06 -18.44
C ALA A 68 12.55 1.26 -18.11
N ALA A 69 11.84 1.81 -19.10
CA ALA A 69 10.93 2.94 -18.89
C ALA A 69 9.71 2.57 -17.99
N VAL A 70 9.25 1.32 -18.09
CA VAL A 70 8.14 0.82 -17.23
C VAL A 70 8.63 0.63 -15.80
N VAL A 71 9.85 0.13 -15.62
CA VAL A 71 10.50 -0.03 -14.31
C VAL A 71 10.72 1.33 -13.65
N GLU A 72 11.26 2.31 -14.39
CA GLU A 72 11.46 3.68 -13.89
C GLU A 72 10.14 4.33 -13.46
N LYS A 73 9.07 4.19 -14.25
CA LYS A 73 7.75 4.67 -13.87
C LYS A 73 7.23 3.99 -12.61
N ASN A 74 7.34 2.67 -12.53
CA ASN A 74 6.91 1.90 -11.37
C ASN A 74 7.69 2.27 -10.11
N ASP A 75 8.99 2.54 -10.22
CA ASP A 75 9.81 3.01 -9.10
C ASP A 75 9.42 4.42 -8.65
N ALA A 76 9.10 5.32 -9.59
CA ALA A 76 8.60 6.65 -9.28
C ALA A 76 7.23 6.60 -8.60
N ASP A 77 6.31 5.78 -9.08
CA ASP A 77 4.98 5.59 -8.50
C ASP A 77 5.08 4.98 -7.09
N ARG A 78 5.98 4.02 -6.90
CA ARG A 78 6.27 3.45 -5.59
C ARG A 78 6.84 4.49 -4.63
N ALA A 79 7.79 5.30 -5.05
CA ALA A 79 8.37 6.36 -4.23
C ALA A 79 7.31 7.41 -3.83
N ALA A 80 6.44 7.81 -4.75
CA ALA A 80 5.33 8.72 -4.48
C ALA A 80 4.35 8.11 -3.46
N CYS A 81 4.00 6.84 -3.60
CA CYS A 81 3.14 6.13 -2.66
C CYS A 81 3.76 6.09 -1.25
N LEU A 82 5.03 5.70 -1.13
CA LEU A 82 5.73 5.68 0.16
C LEU A 82 5.82 7.06 0.81
N SER A 83 6.04 8.11 0.02
CA SER A 83 6.04 9.50 0.52
C SER A 83 4.67 9.89 1.10
N ARG A 84 3.57 9.51 0.45
CA ARG A 84 2.21 9.77 0.96
C ARG A 84 1.92 9.01 2.24
N VAL A 85 2.31 7.74 2.32
CA VAL A 85 2.18 6.91 3.53
C VAL A 85 2.95 7.56 4.68
N GLN A 86 4.19 7.98 4.45
CA GLN A 86 5.00 8.66 5.47
C GLN A 86 4.35 9.97 5.93
N THR A 87 3.81 10.76 5.01
CA THR A 87 3.07 12.00 5.35
C THR A 87 1.87 11.72 6.25
N LEU A 88 1.09 10.68 5.98
CA LEU A 88 -0.03 10.29 6.85
C LEU A 88 0.45 9.85 8.24
N LEU A 89 1.56 9.11 8.33
CA LEU A 89 2.14 8.72 9.60
C LEU A 89 2.69 9.92 10.38
N ASP A 90 3.32 10.89 9.71
CA ASP A 90 3.77 12.15 10.32
C ASP A 90 2.58 12.96 10.87
N GLN A 91 1.48 13.01 10.13
CA GLN A 91 0.23 13.63 10.58
C GLN A 91 -0.38 12.89 11.78
N ALA A 92 -0.31 11.55 11.80
CA ALA A 92 -0.78 10.75 12.92
C ALA A 92 0.04 11.01 14.19
N VAL A 93 1.35 11.19 14.07
CA VAL A 93 2.22 11.62 15.18
C VAL A 93 1.83 13.03 15.64
N ALA A 94 1.67 13.98 14.72
CA ALA A 94 1.28 15.35 15.04
C ALA A 94 -0.11 15.44 15.70
N ALA A 95 -1.05 14.57 15.33
CA ALA A 95 -2.38 14.47 15.92
C ALA A 95 -2.40 13.68 17.25
N GLY A 96 -1.28 13.15 17.71
CA GLY A 96 -1.19 12.35 18.94
C GLY A 96 -1.75 10.93 18.83
N GLN A 97 -2.04 10.45 17.62
CA GLN A 97 -2.48 9.07 17.39
C GLN A 97 -1.32 8.06 17.51
N LEU A 98 -0.09 8.52 17.30
CA LEU A 98 1.14 7.76 17.49
C LEU A 98 2.08 8.49 18.45
N PRO A 99 2.96 7.79 19.18
CA PRO A 99 3.97 8.41 20.03
C PRO A 99 4.87 9.38 19.26
N SER A 100 5.29 10.47 19.92
CA SER A 100 6.10 11.54 19.31
C SER A 100 7.48 11.09 18.86
N ASP A 101 8.00 10.00 19.42
CA ASP A 101 9.29 9.39 19.07
C ASP A 101 9.20 8.30 17.99
N THR A 102 8.02 8.15 17.35
CA THR A 102 7.83 7.19 16.26
C THR A 102 8.75 7.52 15.08
N ASP A 103 9.47 6.52 14.59
CA ASP A 103 10.20 6.59 13.32
C ASP A 103 9.21 6.30 12.17
N THR A 104 8.66 7.35 11.61
CA THR A 104 7.64 7.25 10.53
C THR A 104 8.24 6.70 9.23
N PHE A 105 9.54 6.91 8.98
CA PHE A 105 10.21 6.29 7.83
C PHE A 105 10.25 4.77 7.98
N LEU A 106 10.72 4.25 9.11
CA LEU A 106 10.75 2.81 9.35
C LEU A 106 9.34 2.20 9.40
N ALA A 107 8.37 2.91 9.98
CA ALA A 107 6.97 2.49 9.95
C ALA A 107 6.44 2.39 8.52
N THR A 108 6.76 3.35 7.64
CA THR A 108 6.42 3.31 6.22
C THR A 108 7.00 2.09 5.53
N GLN A 109 8.31 1.82 5.73
CA GLN A 109 8.95 0.64 5.16
C GLN A 109 8.33 -0.66 5.68
N GLY A 110 7.98 -0.71 6.97
CA GLY A 110 7.31 -1.84 7.59
C GLY A 110 5.93 -2.12 6.98
N LEU A 111 5.11 -1.07 6.81
CA LEU A 111 3.81 -1.20 6.16
C LEU A 111 3.94 -1.68 4.71
N HIS A 112 4.87 -1.08 3.96
CA HIS A 112 5.10 -1.47 2.58
C HIS A 112 5.51 -2.94 2.47
N ALA A 113 6.47 -3.38 3.28
CA ALA A 113 6.91 -4.78 3.30
C ALA A 113 5.77 -5.74 3.68
N TYR A 114 4.93 -5.35 4.65
CA TYR A 114 3.75 -6.12 5.06
C TYR A 114 2.74 -6.25 3.92
N MET A 115 2.40 -5.13 3.26
CA MET A 115 1.46 -5.10 2.14
C MET A 115 1.97 -5.92 0.95
N VAL A 116 3.24 -5.73 0.57
CA VAL A 116 3.86 -6.49 -0.52
C VAL A 116 3.89 -7.98 -0.21
N GLY A 117 4.18 -8.36 1.04
CA GLY A 117 4.15 -9.75 1.48
C GLY A 117 2.76 -10.37 1.33
N LEU A 118 1.70 -9.69 1.81
CA LEU A 118 0.32 -10.16 1.67
C LEU A 118 -0.09 -10.32 0.20
N MET A 119 0.24 -9.32 -0.63
CA MET A 119 -0.09 -9.33 -2.06
C MET A 119 0.65 -10.46 -2.79
N HIS A 120 1.94 -10.62 -2.52
CA HIS A 120 2.77 -11.65 -3.14
C HIS A 120 2.30 -13.06 -2.80
N GLU A 121 2.11 -13.36 -1.51
CA GLU A 121 1.63 -14.67 -1.05
C GLU A 121 0.26 -15.01 -1.66
N TRP A 122 -0.65 -14.03 -1.69
CA TRP A 122 -1.97 -14.27 -2.22
C TRP A 122 -1.99 -14.47 -3.74
N VAL A 123 -1.17 -13.73 -4.50
CA VAL A 123 -1.04 -13.91 -5.96
C VAL A 123 -0.44 -15.27 -6.31
N GLN A 124 0.49 -15.79 -5.49
CA GLN A 124 1.05 -17.12 -5.68
C GLN A 124 0.00 -18.23 -5.50
N GLN A 125 -0.93 -18.06 -4.57
CA GLN A 125 -1.94 -19.05 -4.25
C GLN A 125 -3.31 -18.41 -4.00
N PRO A 126 -3.97 -17.88 -5.07
CA PRO A 126 -5.31 -17.32 -4.94
C PRO A 126 -6.28 -18.41 -4.44
N GLY A 127 -7.04 -18.10 -3.40
CA GLY A 127 -7.96 -19.08 -2.81
C GLY A 127 -7.40 -19.83 -1.59
N LEU A 128 -6.16 -19.58 -1.17
CA LEU A 128 -5.66 -20.04 0.12
C LEU A 128 -6.53 -19.48 1.27
N TYR A 129 -6.95 -18.22 1.14
CA TYR A 129 -7.88 -17.56 2.04
C TYR A 129 -8.59 -16.40 1.30
N ASP A 130 -9.71 -15.95 1.86
CA ASP A 130 -10.46 -14.79 1.36
C ASP A 130 -9.74 -13.48 1.74
N LEU A 131 -8.84 -13.00 0.87
CA LEU A 131 -8.09 -11.77 1.13
C LEU A 131 -9.02 -10.56 1.30
N ALA A 132 -10.06 -10.42 0.48
CA ALA A 132 -11.00 -9.30 0.58
C ALA A 132 -11.72 -9.29 1.93
N GLY A 133 -12.18 -10.44 2.39
CA GLY A 133 -12.86 -10.60 3.67
C GLY A 133 -11.95 -10.48 4.88
N CYS A 134 -10.67 -10.85 4.77
CA CYS A 134 -9.71 -10.81 5.87
C CYS A 134 -8.86 -9.52 5.91
N ALA A 135 -8.88 -8.71 4.86
CA ALA A 135 -7.99 -7.55 4.72
C ALA A 135 -8.06 -6.58 5.91
N GLU A 136 -9.26 -6.31 6.40
CA GLU A 136 -9.45 -5.39 7.53
C GLU A 136 -8.79 -5.93 8.81
N SER A 137 -9.00 -7.20 9.14
CA SER A 137 -8.38 -7.83 10.32
C SER A 137 -6.86 -7.88 10.24
N LEU A 138 -6.30 -8.11 9.05
CA LEU A 138 -4.86 -8.11 8.82
C LEU A 138 -4.26 -6.72 9.04
N LEU A 139 -4.92 -5.68 8.54
CA LEU A 139 -4.50 -4.30 8.73
C LEU A 139 -4.65 -3.84 10.17
N ASP A 140 -5.73 -4.21 10.85
CA ASP A 140 -5.95 -3.89 12.27
C ASP A 140 -4.87 -4.51 13.16
N CYS A 141 -4.45 -5.73 12.87
CA CYS A 141 -3.35 -6.38 13.59
C CYS A 141 -2.04 -5.58 13.44
N TRP A 142 -1.69 -5.13 12.24
CA TRP A 142 -0.50 -4.32 12.01
C TRP A 142 -0.59 -2.96 12.68
N LEU A 143 -1.71 -2.25 12.52
CA LEU A 143 -1.94 -0.93 13.11
C LEU A 143 -1.97 -0.97 14.65
N ALA A 144 -2.55 -2.01 15.24
CA ALA A 144 -2.51 -2.20 16.68
C ALA A 144 -1.07 -2.36 17.20
N GLY A 145 -0.24 -3.13 16.49
CA GLY A 145 1.18 -3.25 16.80
C GLY A 145 1.92 -1.92 16.71
N LEU A 146 1.65 -1.15 15.65
CA LEU A 146 2.22 0.18 15.46
C LEU A 146 1.82 1.15 16.59
N ALA A 147 0.56 1.16 16.99
CA ALA A 147 0.07 2.04 18.06
C ALA A 147 0.69 1.72 19.43
N VAL A 148 0.92 0.43 19.72
CA VAL A 148 1.44 -0.02 21.02
C VAL A 148 2.96 0.07 21.09
N LYS A 149 3.66 -0.32 20.02
CA LYS A 149 5.12 -0.39 20.00
C LYS A 149 5.66 0.01 18.62
N PRO A 150 5.58 1.30 18.26
CA PRO A 150 6.12 1.77 17.00
C PRO A 150 7.64 1.64 16.94
N PRO A 151 8.24 1.59 15.73
CA PRO A 151 9.67 1.79 15.58
C PRO A 151 10.04 3.20 16.10
N ARG A 152 11.16 3.30 16.82
CA ARG A 152 11.58 4.56 17.46
C ARG A 152 12.80 5.12 16.78
N ARG A 153 12.84 6.45 16.69
CA ARG A 153 14.05 7.18 16.25
C ARG A 153 15.20 6.86 17.20
N ARG A 154 16.35 6.52 16.62
CA ARG A 154 17.60 6.30 17.34
C ARG A 154 18.35 7.61 17.53
#